data_6d24536cc651ba7cda5fb839d8d5124a
#
_entry.id   6d24536cc651ba7cda5fb839d8d5124a
#
_cell.length_a   1.000
_cell.length_b   1.000
_cell.length_c   1.000
_cell.angle_alpha   90.00
_cell.angle_beta   90.00
_cell.angle_gamma   90.00
#
_symmetry.space_group_name_H-M   'P 1'
#
loop_
_entity.id
_entity.type
_entity.pdbx_description
1 polymer ?
#
loop_
_entity_poly.entity_id
_entity_poly.type
_entity_poly.pdbx_seq_one_letter_code
_entity_poly.pdbx_strand_id
1 'polypeptide(L)'
;ANAAARNEGEVLSAGDAFLIYLGIFSYEEAISKPASKLREEILKMWKEFVPAKEAEPVKRLLEPEDKKPAFWSKLLNSTQKLSIAFVYDKKPDTSSWLYAHELGRLHLEEVFPEKVETRCYIGDVERAASDGNQVIFTTTPLLMPDSLKASLKYPEVQILNCSLNYAWKSIPTYYARMYEVKFLTGLIAGSMAKGENIGYETDYPIYGNIANINAFAIGVAMVNPNIKIYLNWTSGKEDKKTADTEQLAIVSAKDMISADGYNRRFGLYSNKNGEILNIATSVLDWGIFYEKIIQQMLDGTWKRVSDKETVSRNYWWGLSAGVESLICSSQMPYGTKRLVNTFQNLIIEGSFHPFEGIFYDKNGKEYGKKDTILSNEEIITMDWLFSNIVGEIPAKYELKEQAKPIVELQGVKGEKE
;
A
#
# COMPACT_ATOMS: atom_id res chain seq x y z
N ALA A 1 1.20 29.74 -9.02
CA ALA A 1 2.60 29.53 -9.40
C ALA A 1 3.01 30.38 -10.59
N ASN A 2 2.37 30.20 -11.75
CA ASN A 2 2.69 31.02 -12.93
C ASN A 2 2.43 32.52 -12.72
N ALA A 3 1.51 32.93 -11.88
CA ALA A 3 1.26 34.34 -11.55
C ALA A 3 2.39 34.94 -10.70
N ALA A 4 2.92 34.21 -9.73
CA ALA A 4 4.04 34.66 -8.92
C ALA A 4 5.34 34.77 -9.75
N ALA A 5 5.61 33.74 -10.59
CA ALA A 5 6.75 33.75 -11.50
C ALA A 5 6.72 34.89 -12.54
N ARG A 6 5.54 35.25 -13.04
CA ARG A 6 5.37 36.37 -13.99
C ARG A 6 5.72 37.72 -13.39
N ASN A 7 5.47 37.91 -12.10
CA ASN A 7 5.76 39.18 -11.42
C ASN A 7 7.26 39.44 -11.22
N GLU A 8 8.09 38.38 -11.23
CA GLU A 8 9.53 38.47 -11.05
C GLU A 8 10.33 38.09 -12.30
N GLY A 9 9.65 37.78 -13.42
CA GLY A 9 10.31 37.42 -14.67
C GLY A 9 10.95 36.02 -14.70
N GLU A 10 10.69 35.19 -13.69
CA GLU A 10 11.19 33.81 -13.61
C GLU A 10 10.17 32.81 -14.16
N VAL A 11 10.67 31.76 -14.81
CA VAL A 11 9.85 30.65 -15.32
C VAL A 11 9.98 29.46 -14.40
N LEU A 12 8.88 28.96 -13.85
CA LEU A 12 8.85 27.73 -13.09
C LEU A 12 9.06 26.53 -14.01
N SER A 13 9.88 25.60 -13.56
CA SER A 13 10.09 24.34 -14.28
C SER A 13 8.87 23.42 -14.18
N ALA A 14 8.82 22.39 -15.02
CA ALA A 14 7.80 21.35 -14.94
C ALA A 14 7.81 20.64 -13.57
N GLY A 15 8.98 20.46 -12.96
CA GLY A 15 9.12 19.89 -11.61
C GLY A 15 8.50 20.79 -10.53
N ASP A 16 8.71 22.11 -10.63
CA ASP A 16 8.09 23.05 -9.71
C ASP A 16 6.57 23.03 -9.82
N ALA A 17 6.05 22.96 -11.04
CA ALA A 17 4.60 22.84 -11.30
C ALA A 17 4.04 21.54 -10.73
N PHE A 18 4.78 20.44 -10.81
CA PHE A 18 4.38 19.15 -10.27
C PHE A 18 4.26 19.17 -8.72
N LEU A 19 5.22 19.79 -8.03
CA LEU A 19 5.16 19.92 -6.57
C LEU A 19 3.97 20.77 -6.09
N ILE A 20 3.64 21.80 -6.86
CA ILE A 20 2.45 22.64 -6.61
C ILE A 20 1.16 21.85 -6.89
N TYR A 21 1.14 21.05 -7.97
CA TYR A 21 0.03 20.18 -8.31
C TYR A 21 -0.26 19.13 -7.23
N LEU A 22 0.76 18.60 -6.57
CA LEU A 22 0.60 17.67 -5.44
C LEU A 22 -0.03 18.34 -4.19
N GLY A 23 -0.38 19.62 -4.24
CA GLY A 23 -1.00 20.32 -3.13
C GLY A 23 -0.04 20.62 -1.95
N ILE A 24 1.27 20.51 -2.18
CA ILE A 24 2.30 20.81 -1.18
C ILE A 24 2.28 22.32 -0.83
N PHE A 25 1.88 23.14 -1.79
CA PHE A 25 1.56 24.56 -1.59
C PHE A 25 0.09 24.80 -1.92
N SER A 26 -0.62 25.48 -1.04
CA SER A 26 -1.96 25.98 -1.41
C SER A 26 -1.84 27.03 -2.51
N TYR A 27 -2.90 27.21 -3.29
CA TYR A 27 -2.96 28.25 -4.33
C TYR A 27 -2.68 29.63 -3.74
N GLU A 28 -3.23 29.93 -2.56
CA GLU A 28 -3.07 31.19 -1.85
C GLU A 28 -1.61 31.39 -1.39
N GLU A 29 -0.95 30.37 -0.87
CA GLU A 29 0.47 30.45 -0.55
C GLU A 29 1.33 30.68 -1.80
N ALA A 30 1.00 29.99 -2.90
CA ALA A 30 1.76 30.14 -4.15
C ALA A 30 1.64 31.53 -4.78
N ILE A 31 0.49 32.22 -4.63
CA ILE A 31 0.30 33.57 -5.16
C ILE A 31 0.70 34.69 -4.20
N SER A 32 0.78 34.42 -2.90
CA SER A 32 1.13 35.43 -1.86
C SER A 32 2.62 35.55 -1.62
N LYS A 33 3.43 34.54 -1.98
CA LYS A 33 4.87 34.57 -1.80
C LYS A 33 5.58 35.14 -3.04
N PRO A 34 6.71 35.90 -2.87
CA PRO A 34 7.58 36.22 -3.99
C PRO A 34 8.06 34.94 -4.71
N ALA A 35 8.18 35.01 -6.05
CA ALA A 35 8.57 33.85 -6.86
C ALA A 35 9.93 33.26 -6.47
N SER A 36 10.90 34.10 -6.13
CA SER A 36 12.23 33.70 -5.65
C SER A 36 12.15 32.86 -4.39
N LYS A 37 11.32 33.27 -3.42
CA LYS A 37 11.15 32.57 -2.15
C LYS A 37 10.40 31.26 -2.31
N LEU A 38 9.34 31.27 -3.14
CA LEU A 38 8.61 30.07 -3.50
C LEU A 38 9.53 29.05 -4.19
N ARG A 39 10.35 29.51 -5.13
CA ARG A 39 11.33 28.68 -5.83
C ARG A 39 12.39 28.09 -4.91
N GLU A 40 12.88 28.84 -3.95
CA GLU A 40 13.84 28.34 -2.95
C GLU A 40 13.23 27.20 -2.11
N GLU A 41 11.99 27.38 -1.65
CA GLU A 41 11.25 26.35 -0.92
C GLU A 41 11.02 25.10 -1.79
N ILE A 42 10.59 25.27 -3.04
CA ILE A 42 10.38 24.19 -4.01
C ILE A 42 11.70 23.44 -4.28
N LEU A 43 12.80 24.16 -4.50
CA LEU A 43 14.12 23.54 -4.74
C LEU A 43 14.63 22.77 -3.51
N LYS A 44 14.33 23.23 -2.31
CA LYS A 44 14.64 22.50 -1.08
C LYS A 44 13.87 21.19 -1.04
N MET A 45 12.58 21.20 -1.32
CA MET A 45 11.74 20.01 -1.38
C MET A 45 12.16 19.08 -2.52
N TRP A 46 12.49 19.64 -3.70
CA TRP A 46 12.96 18.85 -4.85
C TRP A 46 14.26 18.11 -4.57
N LYS A 47 15.16 18.68 -3.77
CA LYS A 47 16.37 17.99 -3.31
C LYS A 47 16.07 16.80 -2.40
N GLU A 48 14.94 16.81 -1.72
CA GLU A 48 14.46 15.70 -0.89
C GLU A 48 13.71 14.65 -1.71
N PHE A 49 13.23 15.00 -2.92
CA PHE A 49 12.58 14.05 -3.83
C PHE A 49 13.61 13.12 -4.44
N VAL A 50 13.49 11.85 -4.10
CA VAL A 50 14.25 10.77 -4.72
C VAL A 50 13.24 9.85 -5.39
N PRO A 51 13.22 9.75 -6.74
CA PRO A 51 12.37 8.77 -7.40
C PRO A 51 12.72 7.38 -6.85
N ALA A 52 11.70 6.62 -6.50
CA ALA A 52 11.88 5.26 -6.02
C ALA A 52 12.61 4.45 -7.09
N LYS A 53 13.90 4.23 -6.90
CA LYS A 53 14.58 3.15 -7.60
C LYS A 53 14.28 1.89 -6.83
N GLU A 54 13.89 0.85 -7.57
CA GLU A 54 13.57 -0.49 -7.10
C GLU A 54 13.53 -0.64 -5.58
N ALA A 55 12.33 -0.78 -5.04
CA ALA A 55 12.18 -1.16 -3.64
C ALA A 55 12.76 -2.56 -3.49
N GLU A 56 14.02 -2.66 -3.08
CA GLU A 56 14.61 -3.96 -2.80
C GLU A 56 13.75 -4.68 -1.77
N PRO A 57 13.29 -5.90 -2.06
CA PRO A 57 12.64 -6.71 -1.07
C PRO A 57 13.62 -6.92 0.08
N VAL A 58 13.27 -6.46 1.27
CA VAL A 58 14.06 -6.77 2.45
C VAL A 58 13.94 -8.27 2.69
N LYS A 59 14.89 -9.03 2.15
CA LYS A 59 14.92 -10.51 2.20
C LYS A 59 14.97 -11.07 3.62
N ARG A 60 15.48 -10.32 4.57
CA ARG A 60 15.43 -10.55 6.04
C ARG A 60 15.66 -9.20 6.72
N LEU A 61 15.13 -9.02 7.91
CA LEU A 61 15.71 -8.07 8.84
C LEU A 61 17.17 -8.46 9.00
N LEU A 62 18.07 -7.56 8.58
CA LEU A 62 19.49 -7.77 8.82
C LEU A 62 19.66 -7.96 10.32
N GLU A 63 20.34 -9.02 10.73
CA GLU A 63 20.77 -9.15 12.12
C GLU A 63 21.55 -7.88 12.50
N PRO A 64 21.38 -7.37 13.73
CA PRO A 64 21.97 -6.09 14.11
C PRO A 64 23.49 -6.17 13.98
N GLU A 65 24.06 -5.37 13.08
CA GLU A 65 25.49 -5.07 13.14
C GLU A 65 25.76 -4.27 14.42
N ASP A 66 26.75 -4.69 15.18
CA ASP A 66 27.14 -4.21 16.54
C ASP A 66 27.59 -2.74 16.66
N LYS A 67 27.09 -1.83 15.84
CA LYS A 67 27.42 -0.39 15.93
C LYS A 67 26.20 0.44 16.29
N LYS A 68 26.08 0.74 17.58
CA LYS A 68 25.06 1.66 18.12
C LYS A 68 25.27 3.11 17.62
N PRO A 69 24.33 3.73 16.89
CA PRO A 69 24.39 5.15 16.56
C PRO A 69 24.23 6.01 17.82
N ALA A 70 25.07 7.03 17.97
CA ALA A 70 25.19 7.82 19.20
C ALA A 70 23.92 8.60 19.64
N PHE A 71 22.97 8.83 18.74
CA PHE A 71 21.74 9.56 19.04
C PHE A 71 20.74 8.72 19.86
N TRP A 72 20.52 7.46 19.48
CA TRP A 72 19.55 6.59 20.14
C TRP A 72 20.08 6.02 21.47
N SER A 73 21.41 6.01 21.68
CA SER A 73 22.00 5.60 22.96
C SER A 73 21.63 6.55 24.11
N LYS A 74 21.29 7.83 23.82
CA LYS A 74 20.76 8.75 24.82
C LYS A 74 19.32 8.44 25.21
N LEU A 75 18.51 7.95 24.28
CA LEU A 75 17.11 7.56 24.54
C LEU A 75 17.03 6.27 25.35
N LEU A 76 17.93 5.31 25.12
CA LEU A 76 18.01 4.03 25.84
C LEU A 76 18.32 4.18 27.32
N ASN A 77 18.95 5.29 27.72
CA ASN A 77 19.28 5.62 29.10
C ASN A 77 18.29 6.61 29.75
N SER A 78 17.25 7.02 29.05
CA SER A 78 16.22 7.92 29.57
C SER A 78 15.03 7.12 30.09
N THR A 79 14.45 7.57 31.19
CA THR A 79 13.15 7.08 31.69
C THR A 79 11.97 7.51 30.81
N GLN A 80 12.25 8.23 29.73
CA GLN A 80 11.23 8.78 28.83
C GLN A 80 10.86 7.78 27.75
N LYS A 81 9.57 7.51 27.60
CA LYS A 81 9.03 6.65 26.54
C LYS A 81 9.20 7.28 25.17
N LEU A 82 9.38 6.46 24.13
CA LEU A 82 9.34 6.89 22.74
C LEU A 82 7.91 7.30 22.40
N SER A 83 7.69 8.56 22.03
CA SER A 83 6.38 9.09 21.66
C SER A 83 6.12 8.90 20.17
N ILE A 84 5.04 8.21 19.85
CA ILE A 84 4.68 7.81 18.49
C ILE A 84 3.28 8.32 18.14
N ALA A 85 3.15 9.04 17.03
CA ALA A 85 1.86 9.45 16.50
C ALA A 85 1.41 8.57 15.34
N PHE A 86 0.12 8.28 15.31
CA PHE A 86 -0.58 7.70 14.17
C PHE A 86 -1.55 8.73 13.61
N VAL A 87 -1.37 9.10 12.34
CA VAL A 87 -2.20 10.10 11.68
C VAL A 87 -3.07 9.42 10.63
N TYR A 88 -4.37 9.57 10.79
CA TYR A 88 -5.40 9.02 9.90
C TYR A 88 -6.04 10.15 9.11
N ASP A 89 -6.49 9.91 7.88
CA ASP A 89 -7.26 10.90 7.10
C ASP A 89 -8.69 11.08 7.62
N LYS A 90 -9.23 10.06 8.31
CA LYS A 90 -10.53 10.05 8.98
C LYS A 90 -10.50 9.09 10.16
N LYS A 91 -11.59 8.99 10.93
CA LYS A 91 -11.65 8.11 12.11
C LYS A 91 -11.37 6.65 11.74
N PRO A 92 -10.57 5.92 12.53
CA PRO A 92 -10.17 4.54 12.24
C PRO A 92 -11.33 3.55 12.06
N ASP A 93 -12.44 3.76 12.79
CA ASP A 93 -13.66 2.92 12.76
C ASP A 93 -14.46 3.05 11.44
N THR A 94 -14.16 4.07 10.63
CA THR A 94 -14.89 4.30 9.36
C THR A 94 -14.41 3.45 8.19
N SER A 95 -13.28 2.74 8.32
CA SER A 95 -12.68 1.95 7.25
C SER A 95 -11.91 0.77 7.84
N SER A 96 -12.11 -0.41 7.27
CA SER A 96 -11.34 -1.61 7.65
C SER A 96 -9.84 -1.43 7.47
N TRP A 97 -9.40 -0.66 6.46
CA TRP A 97 -8.01 -0.29 6.27
C TRP A 97 -7.45 0.49 7.46
N LEU A 98 -8.12 1.56 7.85
CA LEU A 98 -7.69 2.40 8.97
C LEU A 98 -7.78 1.66 10.30
N TYR A 99 -8.80 0.81 10.46
CA TYR A 99 -8.97 -0.02 11.64
C TYR A 99 -7.83 -1.03 11.81
N ALA A 100 -7.32 -1.62 10.72
CA ALA A 100 -6.15 -2.49 10.77
C ALA A 100 -4.89 -1.74 11.25
N HIS A 101 -4.71 -0.49 10.84
CA HIS A 101 -3.64 0.36 11.37
C HIS A 101 -3.82 0.69 12.86
N GLU A 102 -5.06 0.93 13.29
CA GLU A 102 -5.38 1.17 14.71
C GLU A 102 -5.08 -0.06 15.58
N LEU A 103 -5.42 -1.25 15.12
CA LEU A 103 -5.03 -2.49 15.79
C LEU A 103 -3.50 -2.62 15.89
N GLY A 104 -2.78 -2.22 14.84
CA GLY A 104 -1.32 -2.17 14.86
C GLY A 104 -0.75 -1.16 15.86
N ARG A 105 -1.40 0.00 16.04
CA ARG A 105 -1.05 0.96 17.09
C ARG A 105 -1.22 0.37 18.48
N LEU A 106 -2.37 -0.24 18.74
CA LEU A 106 -2.66 -0.88 20.03
C LEU A 106 -1.69 -2.02 20.34
N HIS A 107 -1.29 -2.79 19.33
CA HIS A 107 -0.26 -3.83 19.44
C HIS A 107 1.06 -3.26 19.98
N LEU A 108 1.50 -2.08 19.52
CA LEU A 108 2.73 -1.46 20.04
C LEU A 108 2.63 -1.14 21.53
N GLU A 109 1.48 -0.67 22.02
CA GLU A 109 1.28 -0.40 23.44
C GLU A 109 1.32 -1.68 24.28
N GLU A 110 0.84 -2.80 23.73
CA GLU A 110 0.88 -4.11 24.36
C GLU A 110 2.30 -4.70 24.41
N VAL A 111 3.04 -4.61 23.30
CA VAL A 111 4.38 -5.21 23.19
C VAL A 111 5.44 -4.37 23.90
N PHE A 112 5.30 -3.04 23.91
CA PHE A 112 6.28 -2.12 24.50
C PHE A 112 5.68 -1.21 25.59
N PRO A 113 4.97 -1.73 26.61
CA PRO A 113 4.18 -0.91 27.54
C PRO A 113 4.99 0.14 28.32
N GLU A 114 6.28 -0.18 28.60
CA GLU A 114 7.16 0.71 29.36
C GLU A 114 8.07 1.58 28.48
N LYS A 115 8.17 1.28 27.16
CA LYS A 115 9.12 1.91 26.26
C LYS A 115 8.47 2.85 25.25
N VAL A 116 7.15 2.70 25.02
CA VAL A 116 6.41 3.40 23.97
C VAL A 116 5.16 4.04 24.55
N GLU A 117 4.81 5.21 24.05
CA GLU A 117 3.47 5.79 24.15
C GLU A 117 2.96 6.15 22.76
N THR A 118 1.69 5.91 22.48
CA THR A 118 1.10 6.21 21.19
C THR A 118 -0.02 7.23 21.27
N ARG A 119 -0.21 8.04 20.22
CA ARG A 119 -1.27 9.04 20.10
C ARG A 119 -1.90 8.98 18.71
N CYS A 120 -3.22 9.26 18.65
CA CYS A 120 -3.98 9.31 17.40
C CYS A 120 -4.28 10.76 17.00
N TYR A 121 -4.14 11.06 15.71
CA TYR A 121 -4.49 12.34 15.10
C TYR A 121 -5.34 12.10 13.85
N ILE A 122 -6.22 13.04 13.53
CA ILE A 122 -7.05 12.99 12.33
C ILE A 122 -6.68 14.16 11.43
N GLY A 123 -6.08 13.86 10.26
CA GLY A 123 -5.73 14.82 9.21
C GLY A 123 -4.65 15.85 9.57
N ASP A 124 -4.09 15.83 10.78
CA ASP A 124 -3.22 16.89 11.29
C ASP A 124 -1.81 16.38 11.62
N VAL A 125 -1.01 16.21 10.56
CA VAL A 125 0.39 15.75 10.65
C VAL A 125 1.27 16.82 11.33
N GLU A 126 0.99 18.10 11.09
CA GLU A 126 1.77 19.20 11.68
C GLU A 126 1.61 19.23 13.20
N ARG A 127 0.37 19.09 13.68
CA ARG A 127 0.10 19.01 15.12
C ARG A 127 0.77 17.80 15.74
N ALA A 128 0.69 16.64 15.08
CA ALA A 128 1.39 15.45 15.56
C ALA A 128 2.89 15.68 15.74
N ALA A 129 3.53 16.43 14.86
CA ALA A 129 4.95 16.79 14.98
C ALA A 129 5.19 17.83 16.08
N SER A 130 4.35 18.88 16.17
CA SER A 130 4.51 19.97 17.15
C SER A 130 4.24 19.51 18.58
N ASP A 131 3.41 18.49 18.80
CA ASP A 131 3.12 17.91 20.11
C ASP A 131 4.28 17.05 20.68
N GLY A 132 5.43 17.02 19.99
CA GLY A 132 6.66 16.38 20.44
C GLY A 132 6.74 14.88 20.19
N ASN A 133 5.93 14.33 19.28
CA ASN A 133 6.09 12.96 18.87
C ASN A 133 7.37 12.79 18.05
N GLN A 134 8.14 11.75 18.35
CA GLN A 134 9.45 11.49 17.73
C GLN A 134 9.31 10.67 16.44
N VAL A 135 8.24 9.86 16.34
CA VAL A 135 7.91 9.04 15.19
C VAL A 135 6.46 9.29 14.79
N ILE A 136 6.21 9.43 13.49
CA ILE A 136 4.87 9.60 12.96
C ILE A 136 4.64 8.57 11.85
N PHE A 137 3.59 7.77 12.01
CA PHE A 137 3.06 6.92 10.94
C PHE A 137 1.81 7.57 10.34
N THR A 138 1.86 7.92 9.08
CA THR A 138 0.68 8.36 8.33
C THR A 138 0.13 7.20 7.51
N THR A 139 -1.17 6.95 7.61
CA THR A 139 -1.80 5.66 7.26
C THR A 139 -2.36 5.60 5.85
N THR A 140 -2.25 6.68 5.10
CA THR A 140 -2.70 6.77 3.71
C THR A 140 -1.81 7.66 2.85
N PRO A 141 -1.75 7.45 1.53
CA PRO A 141 -1.02 8.34 0.62
C PRO A 141 -1.58 9.76 0.57
N LEU A 142 -2.85 9.97 0.94
CA LEU A 142 -3.49 11.29 1.00
C LEU A 142 -2.78 12.24 1.98
N LEU A 143 -2.12 11.70 2.99
CA LEU A 143 -1.36 12.46 3.99
C LEU A 143 0.10 12.77 3.57
N MET A 144 0.54 12.32 2.39
CA MET A 144 1.92 12.56 1.93
C MET A 144 2.26 14.06 1.81
N PRO A 145 1.42 14.93 1.23
CA PRO A 145 1.74 16.35 1.14
C PRO A 145 1.97 17.00 2.49
N ASP A 146 1.14 16.69 3.49
CA ASP A 146 1.29 17.24 4.85
C ASP A 146 2.47 16.60 5.59
N SER A 147 2.77 15.33 5.32
CA SER A 147 3.98 14.66 5.81
C SER A 147 5.25 15.36 5.32
N LEU A 148 5.29 15.75 4.04
CA LEU A 148 6.40 16.50 3.47
C LEU A 148 6.57 17.87 4.12
N LYS A 149 5.49 18.63 4.29
CA LYS A 149 5.52 19.93 5.00
C LYS A 149 6.06 19.77 6.41
N ALA A 150 5.53 18.78 7.14
CA ALA A 150 5.96 18.51 8.52
C ALA A 150 7.44 18.08 8.60
N SER A 151 7.91 17.23 7.69
CA SER A 151 9.32 16.78 7.67
C SER A 151 10.33 17.90 7.43
N LEU A 152 9.93 18.94 6.69
CA LEU A 152 10.76 20.13 6.47
C LEU A 152 10.78 21.06 7.68
N LYS A 153 9.65 21.17 8.38
CA LYS A 153 9.51 22.05 9.55
C LYS A 153 10.08 21.41 10.82
N TYR A 154 9.98 20.09 10.95
CA TYR A 154 10.40 19.29 12.09
C TYR A 154 11.37 18.19 11.64
N PRO A 155 12.59 18.54 11.22
CA PRO A 155 13.53 17.60 10.61
C PRO A 155 14.04 16.50 11.56
N GLU A 156 13.85 16.68 12.87
CA GLU A 156 14.18 15.67 13.90
C GLU A 156 13.14 14.55 13.99
N VAL A 157 11.89 14.80 13.56
CA VAL A 157 10.79 13.83 13.61
C VAL A 157 10.94 12.82 12.49
N GLN A 158 10.78 11.54 12.80
CA GLN A 158 10.74 10.46 11.80
C GLN A 158 9.31 10.29 11.29
N ILE A 159 9.08 10.58 10.02
CA ILE A 159 7.75 10.39 9.42
C ILE A 159 7.83 9.25 8.41
N LEU A 160 6.94 8.26 8.52
CA LEU A 160 6.77 7.17 7.57
C LEU A 160 5.35 7.25 6.98
N ASN A 161 5.23 7.13 5.65
CA ASN A 161 3.93 7.23 5.00
C ASN A 161 3.51 5.89 4.37
N CYS A 162 2.26 5.49 4.60
CA CYS A 162 1.68 4.30 3.99
C CYS A 162 1.29 4.57 2.54
N SER A 163 2.21 4.27 1.61
CA SER A 163 2.01 4.42 0.18
C SER A 163 3.00 3.59 -0.62
N LEU A 164 2.68 3.35 -1.90
CA LEU A 164 3.59 2.80 -2.89
C LEU A 164 4.03 3.88 -3.87
N ASN A 165 5.28 3.80 -4.32
CA ASN A 165 5.87 4.62 -5.40
C ASN A 165 5.93 6.15 -5.13
N TYR A 166 5.77 6.59 -3.90
CA TYR A 166 5.92 7.99 -3.45
C TYR A 166 6.94 8.07 -2.32
N ALA A 167 8.15 7.61 -2.58
CA ALA A 167 9.21 7.70 -1.60
C ALA A 167 9.98 9.01 -1.74
N TRP A 168 10.01 9.80 -0.67
CA TRP A 168 10.86 10.98 -0.53
C TRP A 168 12.06 10.62 0.34
N LYS A 169 13.19 11.29 0.12
CA LYS A 169 14.40 11.02 0.89
C LYS A 169 14.17 11.12 2.40
N SER A 170 13.40 12.13 2.82
CA SER A 170 13.07 12.38 4.23
C SER A 170 11.90 11.53 4.75
N ILE A 171 11.12 10.90 3.87
CA ILE A 171 9.92 10.15 4.24
C ILE A 171 10.00 8.76 3.62
N PRO A 172 10.46 7.76 4.37
CA PRO A 172 10.30 6.37 3.98
C PRO A 172 8.83 6.02 3.79
N THR A 173 8.54 5.18 2.81
CA THR A 173 7.20 4.65 2.58
C THR A 173 7.11 3.20 3.02
N TYR A 174 5.89 2.76 3.36
CA TYR A 174 5.63 1.37 3.71
C TYR A 174 4.31 0.90 3.12
N TYR A 175 4.26 -0.39 2.75
CA TYR A 175 3.06 -1.03 2.23
C TYR A 175 3.17 -2.55 2.34
N ALA A 176 2.03 -3.27 2.17
CA ALA A 176 2.01 -4.72 2.16
C ALA A 176 2.05 -5.29 0.73
N ARG A 177 2.69 -6.46 0.56
CA ARG A 177 2.71 -7.21 -0.71
C ARG A 177 1.47 -8.08 -0.87
N MET A 178 0.30 -7.48 -0.83
CA MET A 178 -0.99 -8.15 -0.86
C MET A 178 -1.15 -9.15 -2.02
N TYR A 179 -0.44 -8.96 -3.12
CA TYR A 179 -0.47 -9.88 -4.26
C TYR A 179 -0.01 -11.31 -3.90
N GLU A 180 0.84 -11.49 -2.89
CA GLU A 180 1.30 -12.81 -2.46
C GLU A 180 0.12 -13.65 -1.92
N VAL A 181 -0.69 -13.08 -1.04
CA VAL A 181 -1.89 -13.75 -0.51
C VAL A 181 -3.01 -13.79 -1.54
N LYS A 182 -3.13 -12.80 -2.42
CA LYS A 182 -4.10 -12.83 -3.52
C LYS A 182 -3.84 -13.98 -4.49
N PHE A 183 -2.59 -14.29 -4.78
CA PHE A 183 -2.23 -15.49 -5.52
C PHE A 183 -2.73 -16.77 -4.81
N LEU A 184 -2.50 -16.89 -3.50
CA LEU A 184 -2.96 -18.03 -2.73
C LEU A 184 -4.50 -18.16 -2.71
N THR A 185 -5.22 -17.04 -2.56
CA THR A 185 -6.69 -17.05 -2.65
C THR A 185 -7.17 -17.38 -4.05
N GLY A 186 -6.41 -17.03 -5.10
CA GLY A 186 -6.64 -17.46 -6.47
C GLY A 186 -6.55 -18.99 -6.64
N LEU A 187 -5.53 -19.63 -6.07
CA LEU A 187 -5.42 -21.11 -6.04
C LEU A 187 -6.64 -21.76 -5.38
N ILE A 188 -7.10 -21.17 -4.25
CA ILE A 188 -8.30 -21.68 -3.54
C ILE A 188 -9.52 -21.54 -4.45
N ALA A 189 -9.73 -20.35 -5.01
CA ALA A 189 -10.88 -20.06 -5.86
C ALA A 189 -10.93 -21.00 -7.08
N GLY A 190 -9.81 -21.16 -7.78
CA GLY A 190 -9.69 -22.08 -8.92
C GLY A 190 -9.98 -23.53 -8.55
N SER A 191 -9.53 -23.99 -7.37
CA SER A 191 -9.77 -25.35 -6.87
C SER A 191 -11.25 -25.59 -6.51
N MET A 192 -11.95 -24.56 -6.03
CA MET A 192 -13.30 -24.71 -5.49
C MET A 192 -14.40 -24.33 -6.48
N ALA A 193 -14.10 -23.60 -7.54
CA ALA A 193 -15.09 -23.12 -8.53
C ALA A 193 -15.66 -24.21 -9.42
N LYS A 194 -15.08 -25.42 -9.45
CA LYS A 194 -15.57 -26.56 -10.26
C LYS A 194 -15.80 -26.24 -11.75
N GLY A 195 -15.03 -25.30 -12.28
CA GLY A 195 -15.15 -24.82 -13.65
C GLY A 195 -16.14 -23.68 -13.88
N GLU A 196 -16.81 -23.20 -12.84
CA GLU A 196 -17.68 -22.01 -12.90
C GLU A 196 -16.86 -20.73 -12.87
N ASN A 197 -17.41 -19.65 -13.41
CA ASN A 197 -16.78 -18.34 -13.39
C ASN A 197 -16.73 -17.75 -11.98
N ILE A 198 -15.76 -16.87 -11.74
CA ILE A 198 -15.47 -16.25 -10.44
C ILE A 198 -15.68 -14.75 -10.51
N GLY A 199 -16.26 -14.16 -9.46
CA GLY A 199 -16.33 -12.72 -9.28
C GLY A 199 -15.10 -12.17 -8.54
N TYR A 200 -14.64 -11.01 -8.95
CA TYR A 200 -13.61 -10.25 -8.22
C TYR A 200 -14.07 -8.81 -8.04
N GLU A 201 -14.21 -8.40 -6.80
CA GLU A 201 -14.60 -7.04 -6.42
C GLU A 201 -13.43 -6.32 -5.77
N THR A 202 -13.15 -5.11 -6.23
CA THR A 202 -12.06 -4.29 -5.70
C THR A 202 -12.41 -2.81 -5.73
N ASP A 203 -11.64 -1.96 -5.03
CA ASP A 203 -11.98 -0.56 -4.86
C ASP A 203 -11.39 0.34 -5.95
N TYR A 204 -10.07 0.55 -5.94
CA TYR A 204 -9.44 1.62 -6.70
C TYR A 204 -8.41 1.09 -7.70
N PRO A 205 -8.36 1.64 -8.94
CA PRO A 205 -7.32 1.32 -9.93
C PRO A 205 -6.02 2.06 -9.61
N ILE A 206 -5.38 1.71 -8.50
CA ILE A 206 -4.17 2.36 -7.98
C ILE A 206 -2.98 1.40 -8.00
N TYR A 207 -1.79 1.97 -7.81
CA TYR A 207 -0.54 1.22 -7.71
C TYR A 207 -0.66 0.03 -6.75
N GLY A 208 -0.14 -1.11 -7.17
CA GLY A 208 -0.18 -2.38 -6.44
C GLY A 208 -1.52 -3.13 -6.52
N ASN A 209 -2.66 -2.46 -6.74
CA ASN A 209 -3.95 -3.15 -6.76
C ASN A 209 -4.16 -3.98 -8.03
N ILE A 210 -3.63 -3.53 -9.17
CA ILE A 210 -3.69 -4.32 -10.41
C ILE A 210 -2.85 -5.60 -10.26
N ALA A 211 -1.71 -5.53 -9.58
CA ALA A 211 -0.92 -6.70 -9.26
C ALA A 211 -1.70 -7.70 -8.37
N ASN A 212 -2.49 -7.22 -7.42
CA ASN A 212 -3.36 -8.07 -6.60
C ASN A 212 -4.37 -8.84 -7.45
N ILE A 213 -5.03 -8.15 -8.39
CA ILE A 213 -5.99 -8.75 -9.32
C ILE A 213 -5.32 -9.80 -10.21
N ASN A 214 -4.18 -9.45 -10.80
CA ASN A 214 -3.44 -10.34 -11.68
C ASN A 214 -2.85 -11.55 -10.94
N ALA A 215 -2.33 -11.38 -9.73
CA ALA A 215 -1.84 -12.50 -8.93
C ALA A 215 -2.96 -13.49 -8.60
N PHE A 216 -4.15 -12.99 -8.22
CA PHE A 216 -5.33 -13.82 -8.05
C PHE A 216 -5.68 -14.59 -9.34
N ALA A 217 -5.70 -13.89 -10.47
CA ALA A 217 -6.02 -14.45 -11.77
C ALA A 217 -5.02 -15.53 -12.22
N ILE A 218 -3.73 -15.32 -11.97
CA ILE A 218 -2.66 -16.30 -12.20
C ILE A 218 -2.87 -17.52 -11.31
N GLY A 219 -3.18 -17.34 -10.02
CA GLY A 219 -3.48 -18.45 -9.11
C GLY A 219 -4.67 -19.29 -9.57
N VAL A 220 -5.75 -18.66 -10.05
CA VAL A 220 -6.90 -19.36 -10.65
C VAL A 220 -6.48 -20.14 -11.89
N ALA A 221 -5.74 -19.50 -12.81
CA ALA A 221 -5.33 -20.11 -14.07
C ALA A 221 -4.37 -21.30 -13.87
N MET A 222 -3.52 -21.28 -12.85
CA MET A 222 -2.64 -22.40 -12.50
C MET A 222 -3.42 -23.68 -12.14
N VAL A 223 -4.62 -23.52 -11.56
CA VAL A 223 -5.50 -24.66 -11.22
C VAL A 223 -6.41 -25.01 -12.37
N ASN A 224 -7.04 -24.02 -12.99
CA ASN A 224 -7.94 -24.20 -14.13
C ASN A 224 -7.90 -22.99 -15.07
N PRO A 225 -7.18 -23.07 -16.20
CA PRO A 225 -7.01 -21.96 -17.12
C PRO A 225 -8.28 -21.55 -17.89
N ASN A 226 -9.34 -22.38 -17.84
CA ASN A 226 -10.60 -22.10 -18.53
C ASN A 226 -11.53 -21.18 -17.73
N ILE A 227 -11.28 -21.00 -16.44
CA ILE A 227 -12.11 -20.15 -15.58
C ILE A 227 -11.91 -18.68 -15.94
N LYS A 228 -13.03 -17.95 -16.12
CA LYS A 228 -13.03 -16.50 -16.30
C LYS A 228 -13.33 -15.81 -14.99
N ILE A 229 -12.66 -14.65 -14.79
CA ILE A 229 -12.80 -13.82 -13.61
C ILE A 229 -13.48 -12.51 -14.01
N TYR A 230 -14.66 -12.27 -13.48
CA TYR A 230 -15.43 -11.05 -13.73
C TYR A 230 -15.04 -9.97 -12.72
N LEU A 231 -14.35 -8.94 -13.21
CA LEU A 231 -13.82 -7.85 -12.40
C LEU A 231 -14.83 -6.72 -12.27
N ASN A 232 -15.20 -6.39 -11.05
CA ASN A 232 -16.02 -5.22 -10.71
C ASN A 232 -15.26 -4.23 -9.82
N TRP A 233 -15.39 -2.94 -10.15
CA TRP A 233 -14.82 -1.84 -9.38
C TRP A 233 -15.90 -1.19 -8.52
N THR A 234 -15.79 -1.29 -7.19
CA THR A 234 -16.77 -0.68 -6.27
C THR A 234 -16.72 0.85 -6.29
N SER A 235 -15.57 1.41 -6.68
CA SER A 235 -15.38 2.84 -6.94
C SER A 235 -15.87 3.30 -8.31
N GLY A 236 -16.19 2.38 -9.22
CA GLY A 236 -16.76 2.68 -10.53
C GLY A 236 -18.23 3.13 -10.46
N LYS A 237 -18.69 3.79 -11.50
CA LYS A 237 -20.12 4.12 -11.66
C LYS A 237 -20.93 2.83 -11.88
N GLU A 238 -22.19 2.82 -11.46
CA GLU A 238 -23.04 1.62 -11.47
C GLU A 238 -23.26 1.02 -12.88
N ASP A 239 -23.30 1.85 -13.91
CA ASP A 239 -23.43 1.45 -15.31
C ASP A 239 -22.18 0.75 -15.89
N LYS A 240 -21.12 0.66 -15.11
CA LYS A 240 -19.83 0.07 -15.50
C LYS A 240 -19.56 -1.30 -14.86
N LYS A 241 -20.54 -1.91 -14.21
CA LYS A 241 -20.39 -3.27 -13.68
C LYS A 241 -20.26 -4.29 -14.81
N THR A 242 -19.25 -5.14 -14.70
CA THR A 242 -18.96 -6.20 -15.69
C THR A 242 -19.92 -7.39 -15.57
N ALA A 243 -20.32 -7.72 -14.34
CA ALA A 243 -21.27 -8.78 -14.04
C ALA A 243 -21.95 -8.54 -12.69
N ASP A 244 -23.11 -9.19 -12.51
CA ASP A 244 -23.71 -9.30 -11.18
C ASP A 244 -22.98 -10.40 -10.39
N THR A 245 -22.02 -9.97 -9.56
CA THR A 245 -21.21 -10.89 -8.74
C THR A 245 -22.04 -11.62 -7.70
N GLU A 246 -23.25 -11.14 -7.37
CA GLU A 246 -24.16 -11.84 -6.45
C GLU A 246 -24.68 -13.14 -7.02
N GLN A 247 -24.64 -13.33 -8.34
CA GLN A 247 -25.06 -14.57 -9.01
C GLN A 247 -23.91 -15.56 -9.19
N LEU A 248 -22.67 -15.17 -8.89
CA LEU A 248 -21.53 -16.05 -9.05
C LEU A 248 -21.31 -16.90 -7.78
N ALA A 249 -20.99 -18.17 -8.00
CA ALA A 249 -20.84 -19.15 -6.91
C ALA A 249 -19.65 -18.88 -6.00
N ILE A 250 -18.59 -18.23 -6.52
CA ILE A 250 -17.40 -17.83 -5.78
C ILE A 250 -17.06 -16.39 -6.11
N VAL A 251 -16.78 -15.60 -5.08
CA VAL A 251 -16.43 -14.18 -5.20
C VAL A 251 -15.25 -13.87 -4.28
N SER A 252 -14.28 -13.16 -4.83
CA SER A 252 -13.24 -12.47 -4.05
C SER A 252 -13.64 -11.02 -3.89
N ALA A 253 -13.82 -10.55 -2.66
CA ALA A 253 -14.14 -9.17 -2.33
C ALA A 253 -13.08 -8.55 -1.42
N LYS A 254 -13.41 -7.44 -0.74
CA LYS A 254 -12.52 -6.81 0.24
C LYS A 254 -12.08 -7.80 1.31
N ASP A 255 -10.79 -7.83 1.61
CA ASP A 255 -10.24 -8.78 2.59
C ASP A 255 -10.55 -8.42 4.03
N MET A 256 -10.78 -7.15 4.31
CA MET A 256 -10.95 -6.68 5.67
C MET A 256 -12.42 -6.50 6.02
N ILE A 257 -12.78 -6.98 7.20
CA ILE A 257 -14.11 -6.79 7.79
C ILE A 257 -14.23 -5.31 8.17
N SER A 258 -15.36 -4.68 7.83
CA SER A 258 -15.67 -3.36 8.40
C SER A 258 -15.92 -3.48 9.90
N ALA A 259 -15.70 -2.40 10.65
CA ALA A 259 -15.97 -2.35 12.08
C ALA A 259 -17.44 -2.73 12.41
N ASP A 260 -18.35 -2.56 11.48
CA ASP A 260 -19.78 -2.90 11.60
C ASP A 260 -20.09 -4.40 11.54
N GLY A 261 -19.10 -5.25 11.26
CA GLY A 261 -19.04 -6.70 11.56
C GLY A 261 -20.11 -7.63 10.97
N TYR A 262 -21.18 -7.15 10.39
CA TYR A 262 -22.33 -7.98 10.02
C TYR A 262 -22.34 -8.48 8.59
N ASN A 263 -21.47 -7.98 7.74
CA ASN A 263 -21.43 -8.41 6.35
C ASN A 263 -20.44 -9.56 6.14
N ARG A 264 -20.95 -10.76 5.83
CA ARG A 264 -20.13 -11.95 5.51
C ARG A 264 -19.49 -11.92 4.12
N ARG A 265 -19.77 -10.91 3.31
CA ARG A 265 -19.22 -10.75 1.94
C ARG A 265 -17.84 -10.07 1.99
N PHE A 266 -16.86 -10.76 2.55
CA PHE A 266 -15.48 -10.30 2.61
C PHE A 266 -14.52 -11.44 2.30
N GLY A 267 -13.30 -11.10 1.88
CA GLY A 267 -12.31 -12.08 1.45
C GLY A 267 -12.80 -12.93 0.29
N LEU A 268 -12.41 -14.17 0.27
CA LEU A 268 -12.95 -15.17 -0.66
C LEU A 268 -14.14 -15.88 -0.01
N TYR A 269 -15.30 -15.83 -0.65
CA TYR A 269 -16.50 -16.51 -0.16
C TYR A 269 -17.24 -17.24 -1.28
N SER A 270 -18.00 -18.27 -0.90
CA SER A 270 -18.99 -18.89 -1.78
C SER A 270 -20.36 -18.28 -1.52
N ASN A 271 -21.13 -18.14 -2.58
CA ASN A 271 -22.52 -17.75 -2.56
C ASN A 271 -23.36 -18.86 -3.22
N LYS A 272 -24.04 -19.65 -2.42
CA LYS A 272 -24.93 -20.72 -2.90
C LYS A 272 -26.35 -20.40 -2.50
N ASN A 273 -27.17 -20.00 -3.46
CA ASN A 273 -28.60 -19.70 -3.23
C ASN A 273 -28.80 -18.62 -2.14
N GLY A 274 -27.89 -17.64 -2.06
CA GLY A 274 -27.93 -16.59 -1.05
C GLY A 274 -27.29 -16.94 0.30
N GLU A 275 -26.85 -18.18 0.50
CA GLU A 275 -26.07 -18.56 1.67
C GLU A 275 -24.58 -18.24 1.44
N ILE A 276 -24.04 -17.32 2.25
CA ILE A 276 -22.65 -16.88 2.19
C ILE A 276 -21.80 -17.70 3.16
N LEU A 277 -20.78 -18.36 2.62
CA LEU A 277 -19.76 -19.07 3.38
C LEU A 277 -18.39 -18.50 3.10
N ASN A 278 -17.73 -17.90 4.09
CA ASN A 278 -16.36 -17.44 3.96
C ASN A 278 -15.40 -18.62 3.82
N ILE A 279 -14.55 -18.58 2.80
CA ILE A 279 -13.59 -19.64 2.45
C ILE A 279 -12.20 -19.27 2.95
N ALA A 280 -11.75 -18.05 2.65
CA ALA A 280 -10.45 -17.53 3.06
C ALA A 280 -10.46 -16.01 3.09
N THR A 281 -9.60 -15.44 3.90
CA THR A 281 -9.35 -13.98 3.91
C THR A 281 -7.90 -13.70 4.21
N SER A 282 -7.35 -12.64 3.60
CA SER A 282 -6.07 -12.10 4.01
C SER A 282 -6.24 -11.24 5.25
N VAL A 283 -5.23 -11.23 6.08
CA VAL A 283 -5.13 -10.38 7.26
C VAL A 283 -3.86 -9.55 7.14
N LEU A 284 -4.00 -8.24 7.22
CA LEU A 284 -2.90 -7.30 7.33
C LEU A 284 -2.56 -7.10 8.80
N ASP A 285 -1.38 -7.53 9.19
CA ASP A 285 -0.86 -7.34 10.54
C ASP A 285 0.13 -6.18 10.57
N TRP A 286 -0.42 -4.96 10.59
CA TRP A 286 0.38 -3.74 10.74
C TRP A 286 1.12 -3.70 12.08
N GLY A 287 0.63 -4.42 13.09
CA GLY A 287 1.31 -4.54 14.38
C GLY A 287 2.71 -5.11 14.24
N ILE A 288 2.86 -6.18 13.47
CA ILE A 288 4.18 -6.78 13.19
C ILE A 288 5.09 -5.80 12.43
N PHE A 289 4.55 -5.03 11.48
CA PHE A 289 5.33 -4.02 10.78
C PHE A 289 5.85 -2.97 11.75
N TYR A 290 4.94 -2.37 12.54
CA TYR A 290 5.29 -1.30 13.47
C TYR A 290 6.24 -1.78 14.56
N GLU A 291 5.99 -2.98 15.11
CA GLU A 291 6.87 -3.60 16.10
C GLU A 291 8.31 -3.70 15.59
N LYS A 292 8.50 -4.24 14.37
CA LYS A 292 9.83 -4.40 13.77
C LYS A 292 10.53 -3.07 13.51
N ILE A 293 9.80 -2.05 13.08
CA ILE A 293 10.36 -0.71 12.86
C ILE A 293 10.71 -0.05 14.18
N ILE A 294 9.81 -0.08 15.15
CA ILE A 294 10.03 0.53 16.47
C ILE A 294 11.12 -0.21 17.24
N GLN A 295 11.19 -1.54 17.16
CA GLN A 295 12.30 -2.30 17.76
C GLN A 295 13.66 -1.83 17.23
N GLN A 296 13.81 -1.63 15.90
CA GLN A 296 15.04 -1.11 15.33
C GLN A 296 15.37 0.30 15.85
N MET A 297 14.37 1.14 16.06
CA MET A 297 14.56 2.47 16.64
C MET A 297 15.01 2.37 18.11
N LEU A 298 14.36 1.52 18.91
CA LEU A 298 14.71 1.30 20.31
C LEU A 298 16.11 0.68 20.47
N ASP A 299 16.51 -0.23 19.58
CA ASP A 299 17.84 -0.86 19.60
C ASP A 299 18.94 0.04 19.00
N GLY A 300 18.57 1.19 18.43
CA GLY A 300 19.49 2.11 17.78
C GLY A 300 20.06 1.60 16.45
N THR A 301 19.45 0.58 15.85
CA THR A 301 19.83 0.04 14.53
C THR A 301 19.11 0.73 13.38
N TRP A 302 18.07 1.50 13.68
CA TRP A 302 17.38 2.32 12.69
C TRP A 302 18.33 3.36 12.11
N LYS A 303 18.58 3.30 10.82
CA LYS A 303 19.40 4.28 10.12
C LYS A 303 18.47 5.30 9.45
N ARG A 304 18.61 6.57 9.81
CA ARG A 304 18.08 7.67 8.98
C ARG A 304 18.70 7.59 7.60
N VAL A 305 17.93 7.92 6.56
CA VAL A 305 18.50 8.13 5.22
C VAL A 305 19.51 9.28 5.34
N SER A 306 20.78 8.98 5.09
CA SER A 306 21.85 10.00 5.20
C SER A 306 21.81 10.92 3.99
N ASP A 307 22.39 12.15 4.12
CA ASP A 307 22.52 13.08 2.99
C ASP A 307 23.31 12.52 1.81
N LYS A 308 24.06 11.44 2.04
CA LYS A 308 24.84 10.73 1.03
C LYS A 308 24.03 9.65 0.28
N GLU A 309 22.90 9.21 0.83
CA GLU A 309 22.04 8.25 0.18
C GLU A 309 21.19 8.93 -0.89
N THR A 310 21.21 8.37 -2.10
CA THR A 310 20.47 8.88 -3.26
C THR A 310 19.12 8.19 -3.45
N VAL A 311 18.79 7.22 -2.59
CA VAL A 311 17.60 6.36 -2.72
C VAL A 311 16.79 6.43 -1.43
N SER A 312 15.50 6.66 -1.56
CA SER A 312 14.55 6.57 -0.47
C SER A 312 14.26 5.11 -0.10
N ARG A 313 13.78 4.88 1.12
CA ARG A 313 13.39 3.54 1.58
C ARG A 313 11.91 3.32 1.38
N ASN A 314 11.58 2.21 0.72
CA ASN A 314 10.23 1.71 0.63
C ASN A 314 10.16 0.32 1.26
N TYR A 315 9.44 0.20 2.38
CA TYR A 315 9.23 -1.06 3.08
C TYR A 315 8.02 -1.76 2.47
N TRP A 316 8.25 -2.62 1.50
CA TRP A 316 7.20 -3.37 0.84
C TRP A 316 7.28 -4.83 1.26
N TRP A 317 6.66 -5.15 2.39
CA TRP A 317 6.75 -6.44 3.08
C TRP A 317 5.49 -7.29 2.88
N GLY A 318 5.64 -8.60 2.88
CA GLY A 318 4.58 -9.58 2.66
C GLY A 318 4.62 -10.74 3.64
N LEU A 319 4.29 -11.93 3.13
CA LEU A 319 4.20 -13.18 3.90
C LEU A 319 5.49 -13.52 4.66
N SER A 320 6.66 -13.35 4.01
CA SER A 320 7.95 -13.67 4.62
C SER A 320 8.29 -12.79 5.83
N ALA A 321 7.74 -11.58 5.89
CA ALA A 321 7.92 -10.67 7.02
C ALA A 321 6.82 -10.82 8.09
N GLY A 322 5.76 -11.60 7.82
CA GLY A 322 4.62 -11.79 8.69
C GLY A 322 3.65 -10.60 8.73
N VAL A 323 3.84 -9.60 7.87
CA VAL A 323 2.95 -8.42 7.78
C VAL A 323 1.61 -8.79 7.15
N GLU A 324 1.58 -9.92 6.46
CA GLU A 324 0.38 -10.47 5.85
C GLU A 324 0.26 -11.94 6.14
N SER A 325 -0.97 -12.42 6.34
CA SER A 325 -1.28 -13.82 6.58
C SER A 325 -2.60 -14.21 5.92
N LEU A 326 -2.81 -15.52 5.77
CA LEU A 326 -4.02 -16.09 5.17
C LEU A 326 -4.77 -16.92 6.22
N ILE A 327 -6.00 -16.55 6.50
CA ILE A 327 -6.92 -17.34 7.30
C ILE A 327 -7.82 -18.14 6.36
N CYS A 328 -7.86 -19.46 6.57
CA CYS A 328 -8.68 -20.37 5.78
C CYS A 328 -9.79 -21.01 6.63
N SER A 329 -10.95 -21.22 6.02
CA SER A 329 -12.05 -21.98 6.62
C SER A 329 -11.62 -23.42 6.98
N SER A 330 -12.10 -23.91 8.12
CA SER A 330 -11.93 -25.30 8.50
C SER A 330 -12.60 -26.29 7.51
N GLN A 331 -13.59 -25.82 6.77
CA GLN A 331 -14.34 -26.60 5.77
C GLN A 331 -13.62 -26.68 4.41
N MET A 332 -12.48 -26.05 4.23
CA MET A 332 -11.71 -26.15 3.01
C MET A 332 -11.25 -27.59 2.76
N PRO A 333 -11.41 -28.13 1.52
CA PRO A 333 -10.94 -29.49 1.19
C PRO A 333 -9.46 -29.69 1.49
N TYR A 334 -9.11 -30.85 1.99
CA TYR A 334 -7.72 -31.17 2.38
C TYR A 334 -6.71 -30.97 1.24
N GLY A 335 -7.06 -31.37 0.00
CA GLY A 335 -6.18 -31.18 -1.16
C GLY A 335 -5.92 -29.72 -1.45
N THR A 336 -6.94 -28.86 -1.39
CA THR A 336 -6.82 -27.41 -1.57
C THR A 336 -5.96 -26.78 -0.46
N LYS A 337 -6.19 -27.20 0.81
CA LYS A 337 -5.39 -26.72 1.94
C LYS A 337 -3.92 -27.07 1.79
N ARG A 338 -3.63 -28.32 1.35
CA ARG A 338 -2.25 -28.74 1.10
C ARG A 338 -1.58 -27.96 -0.02
N LEU A 339 -2.31 -27.73 -1.14
CA LEU A 339 -1.82 -26.91 -2.26
C LEU A 339 -1.44 -25.51 -1.79
N VAL A 340 -2.33 -24.85 -1.07
CA VAL A 340 -2.11 -23.48 -0.54
C VAL A 340 -0.91 -23.42 0.40
N ASN A 341 -0.84 -24.36 1.36
CA ASN A 341 0.29 -24.38 2.30
C ASN A 341 1.64 -24.62 1.59
N THR A 342 1.65 -25.44 0.52
CA THR A 342 2.85 -25.66 -0.28
C THR A 342 3.31 -24.35 -0.94
N PHE A 343 2.43 -23.66 -1.65
CA PHE A 343 2.80 -22.40 -2.31
C PHE A 343 3.09 -21.28 -1.32
N GLN A 344 2.38 -21.21 -0.21
CA GLN A 344 2.70 -20.25 0.86
C GLN A 344 4.13 -20.44 1.37
N ASN A 345 4.55 -21.67 1.65
CA ASN A 345 5.93 -21.94 2.08
C ASN A 345 6.94 -21.58 0.99
N LEU A 346 6.68 -21.93 -0.27
CA LEU A 346 7.56 -21.58 -1.39
C LEU A 346 7.73 -20.06 -1.56
N ILE A 347 6.65 -19.28 -1.36
CA ILE A 347 6.71 -17.81 -1.39
C ILE A 347 7.53 -17.29 -0.20
N ILE A 348 7.28 -17.80 1.02
CA ILE A 348 8.01 -17.39 2.23
C ILE A 348 9.51 -17.68 2.09
N GLU A 349 9.87 -18.82 1.52
CA GLU A 349 11.25 -19.24 1.28
C GLU A 349 11.90 -18.53 0.08
N GLY A 350 11.10 -17.83 -0.75
CA GLY A 350 11.57 -17.17 -1.96
C GLY A 350 11.90 -18.14 -3.10
N SER A 351 11.38 -19.38 -3.04
CA SER A 351 11.56 -20.40 -4.07
C SER A 351 10.50 -20.34 -5.18
N PHE A 352 9.48 -19.52 -5.00
CA PHE A 352 8.43 -19.25 -5.98
C PHE A 352 7.99 -17.79 -5.88
N HIS A 353 7.73 -17.18 -7.05
CA HIS A 353 7.18 -15.83 -7.14
C HIS A 353 5.98 -15.80 -8.10
N PRO A 354 4.82 -15.21 -7.72
CA PRO A 354 3.63 -15.18 -8.58
C PRO A 354 3.85 -14.52 -9.95
N PHE A 355 4.79 -13.58 -10.03
CA PHE A 355 5.14 -12.86 -11.26
C PHE A 355 6.48 -13.28 -11.86
N GLU A 356 6.81 -14.57 -11.81
CA GLU A 356 7.93 -15.16 -12.51
C GLU A 356 7.46 -15.79 -13.82
N GLY A 357 7.99 -15.33 -14.98
CA GLY A 357 7.69 -15.90 -16.28
C GLY A 357 7.09 -14.93 -17.28
N ILE A 358 6.37 -15.47 -18.26
CA ILE A 358 5.71 -14.73 -19.32
C ILE A 358 4.20 -14.71 -19.07
N PHE A 359 3.60 -13.54 -19.19
CA PHE A 359 2.18 -13.31 -18.98
C PHE A 359 1.56 -12.66 -20.21
N TYR A 360 0.28 -12.89 -20.43
CA TYR A 360 -0.46 -12.33 -21.56
C TYR A 360 -1.70 -11.59 -21.09
N ASP A 361 -1.99 -10.45 -21.70
CA ASP A 361 -3.27 -9.79 -21.54
C ASP A 361 -4.35 -10.40 -22.46
N LYS A 362 -5.58 -9.89 -22.36
CA LYS A 362 -6.70 -10.34 -23.19
C LYS A 362 -6.50 -10.15 -24.70
N ASN A 363 -5.55 -9.28 -25.10
CA ASN A 363 -5.24 -8.99 -26.51
C ASN A 363 -4.02 -9.80 -27.00
N GLY A 364 -3.44 -10.64 -26.13
CA GLY A 364 -2.26 -11.44 -26.43
C GLY A 364 -0.94 -10.66 -26.36
N LYS A 365 -0.93 -9.45 -25.82
CA LYS A 365 0.31 -8.72 -25.56
C LYS A 365 1.08 -9.39 -24.43
N GLU A 366 2.36 -9.57 -24.65
CA GLU A 366 3.30 -10.24 -23.75
C GLU A 366 3.89 -9.28 -22.71
N TYR A 367 4.01 -9.77 -21.46
CA TYR A 367 4.66 -9.09 -20.34
C TYR A 367 5.58 -10.07 -19.60
N GLY A 368 6.70 -9.56 -19.10
CA GLY A 368 7.72 -10.37 -18.44
C GLY A 368 8.64 -11.10 -19.43
N LYS A 369 9.45 -12.00 -18.91
CA LYS A 369 10.38 -12.84 -19.67
C LYS A 369 10.46 -14.21 -19.00
N LYS A 370 10.79 -15.22 -19.82
CA LYS A 370 10.97 -16.58 -19.30
C LYS A 370 12.00 -16.61 -18.17
N ASP A 371 11.69 -17.34 -17.10
CA ASP A 371 12.55 -17.56 -15.94
C ASP A 371 13.05 -16.26 -15.27
N THR A 372 12.22 -15.20 -15.35
CA THR A 372 12.54 -13.88 -14.76
C THR A 372 11.35 -13.37 -13.99
N ILE A 373 11.59 -12.86 -12.78
CA ILE A 373 10.58 -12.18 -11.99
C ILE A 373 10.42 -10.75 -12.52
N LEU A 374 9.18 -10.26 -12.64
CA LEU A 374 8.94 -8.84 -12.91
C LEU A 374 9.60 -7.99 -11.84
N SER A 375 10.21 -6.88 -12.22
CA SER A 375 10.77 -5.94 -11.26
C SER A 375 9.70 -5.38 -10.32
N ASN A 376 10.11 -4.92 -9.14
CA ASN A 376 9.19 -4.30 -8.19
C ASN A 376 8.44 -3.11 -8.81
N GLU A 377 9.11 -2.33 -9.66
CA GLU A 377 8.49 -1.21 -10.37
C GLU A 377 7.40 -1.69 -11.34
N GLU A 378 7.67 -2.72 -12.16
CA GLU A 378 6.67 -3.31 -13.05
C GLU A 378 5.47 -3.88 -12.30
N ILE A 379 5.69 -4.47 -11.13
CA ILE A 379 4.59 -5.00 -10.29
C ILE A 379 3.77 -3.86 -9.68
N ILE A 380 4.43 -2.84 -9.12
CA ILE A 380 3.76 -1.71 -8.48
C ILE A 380 2.95 -0.90 -9.49
N THR A 381 3.54 -0.60 -10.64
CA THR A 381 2.94 0.26 -11.67
C THR A 381 2.15 -0.50 -12.73
N MET A 382 1.87 -1.78 -12.50
CA MET A 382 1.13 -2.64 -13.42
C MET A 382 -0.18 -1.99 -13.88
N ASP A 383 -0.39 -1.90 -15.19
CA ASP A 383 -1.52 -1.21 -15.83
C ASP A 383 -2.29 -2.09 -16.84
N TRP A 384 -2.07 -3.39 -16.78
CA TRP A 384 -2.68 -4.41 -17.64
C TRP A 384 -3.38 -5.50 -16.83
N LEU A 385 -4.32 -6.20 -17.43
CA LEU A 385 -5.07 -7.30 -16.81
C LEU A 385 -4.73 -8.63 -17.49
N PHE A 386 -4.55 -9.68 -16.68
CA PHE A 386 -4.24 -11.03 -17.15
C PHE A 386 -5.36 -11.62 -18.01
N SER A 387 -5.01 -12.46 -18.99
CA SER A 387 -5.87 -12.90 -20.10
C SER A 387 -7.19 -13.59 -19.73
N ASN A 388 -7.31 -14.15 -18.53
CA ASN A 388 -8.55 -14.77 -18.05
C ASN A 388 -9.49 -13.79 -17.33
N ILE A 389 -9.14 -12.50 -17.22
CA ILE A 389 -9.97 -11.48 -16.60
C ILE A 389 -10.92 -10.87 -17.62
N VAL A 390 -12.20 -10.84 -17.29
CA VAL A 390 -13.25 -10.12 -18.00
C VAL A 390 -13.52 -8.80 -17.27
N GLY A 391 -13.22 -7.70 -17.93
CA GLY A 391 -13.33 -6.34 -17.37
C GLY A 391 -12.21 -5.44 -17.87
N GLU A 392 -12.21 -4.21 -17.38
CA GLU A 392 -11.24 -3.19 -17.77
C GLU A 392 -10.80 -2.39 -16.54
N ILE A 393 -9.64 -1.74 -16.64
CA ILE A 393 -9.20 -0.75 -15.67
C ILE A 393 -9.92 0.55 -16.01
N PRO A 394 -10.77 1.10 -15.10
CA PRO A 394 -11.55 2.29 -15.40
C PRO A 394 -10.68 3.54 -15.52
N ALA A 395 -11.06 4.43 -16.41
CA ALA A 395 -10.50 5.77 -16.47
C ALA A 395 -11.07 6.63 -15.31
N LYS A 396 -10.37 7.71 -14.95
CA LYS A 396 -10.75 8.58 -13.83
C LYS A 396 -12.19 9.12 -13.94
N TYR A 397 -12.65 9.46 -15.14
CA TYR A 397 -14.02 9.98 -15.35
C TYR A 397 -15.13 8.93 -15.16
N GLU A 398 -14.76 7.64 -15.16
CA GLU A 398 -15.68 6.51 -14.91
C GLU A 398 -15.83 6.19 -13.42
N LEU A 399 -15.07 6.86 -12.57
CA LEU A 399 -15.08 6.69 -11.13
C LEU A 399 -16.07 7.64 -10.44
N LYS A 400 -16.53 7.22 -9.27
CA LYS A 400 -17.29 8.05 -8.34
C LYS A 400 -16.41 9.20 -7.82
N GLU A 401 -16.99 10.36 -7.53
CA GLU A 401 -16.24 11.54 -7.08
C GLU A 401 -15.35 11.28 -5.86
N GLN A 402 -15.82 10.46 -4.93
CA GLN A 402 -15.07 10.11 -3.71
C GLN A 402 -13.79 9.31 -3.96
N ALA A 403 -13.69 8.64 -5.11
CA ALA A 403 -12.52 7.85 -5.49
C ALA A 403 -11.43 8.66 -6.19
N LYS A 404 -11.78 9.81 -6.76
CA LYS A 404 -10.86 10.61 -7.59
C LYS A 404 -9.59 11.06 -6.85
N PRO A 405 -9.66 11.58 -5.61
CA PRO A 405 -8.45 12.07 -4.93
C PRO A 405 -7.35 11.02 -4.78
N ILE A 406 -7.70 9.78 -4.43
CA ILE A 406 -6.69 8.71 -4.29
C ILE A 406 -6.16 8.26 -5.64
N VAL A 407 -7.02 8.22 -6.68
CA VAL A 407 -6.61 7.84 -8.03
C VAL A 407 -5.80 8.94 -8.71
N GLU A 408 -5.99 10.20 -8.37
CA GLU A 408 -5.11 11.31 -8.78
C GLU A 408 -3.69 11.14 -8.26
N LEU A 409 -3.54 10.66 -7.04
CA LEU A 409 -2.23 10.45 -6.42
C LEU A 409 -1.55 9.16 -6.85
N GLN A 410 -2.28 8.06 -6.98
CA GLN A 410 -1.73 6.72 -7.16
C GLN A 410 -2.39 5.91 -8.28
N GLY A 411 -3.15 6.52 -9.16
CA GLY A 411 -3.80 5.82 -10.27
C GLY A 411 -2.80 5.28 -11.29
N VAL A 412 -3.05 4.08 -11.79
CA VAL A 412 -2.21 3.41 -12.80
C VAL A 412 -2.44 3.91 -14.22
N LYS A 413 -3.61 4.50 -14.49
CA LYS A 413 -3.90 5.19 -15.75
C LYS A 413 -4.02 6.68 -15.49
N GLY A 414 -3.09 7.44 -16.08
CA GLY A 414 -3.26 8.88 -16.23
C GLY A 414 -4.48 9.21 -17.10
N GLU A 415 -4.97 10.43 -17.03
CA GLU A 415 -5.92 10.94 -18.03
C GLU A 415 -5.24 10.76 -19.40
N LYS A 416 -5.80 9.90 -20.25
CA LYS A 416 -5.53 10.02 -21.66
C LYS A 416 -6.24 11.29 -22.09
N GLU A 417 -5.45 12.30 -22.46
CA GLU A 417 -5.91 13.46 -23.18
C GLU A 417 -6.81 13.10 -24.37
#